data_6239596532e5472f1108d91baf689cf5
#
_entry.id   6239596532e5472f1108d91baf689cf5
#
_cell.length_a   1.000
_cell.length_b   1.000
_cell.length_c   1.000
_cell.angle_alpha   90.00
_cell.angle_beta   90.00
_cell.angle_gamma   90.00
#
_symmetry.space_group_name_H-M   'P 1'
#
loop_
_entity.id
_entity.type
_entity.pdbx_description
1 polymer ?
#
loop_
_entity_poly.entity_id
_entity_poly.type
_entity_poly.pdbx_seq_one_letter_code
_entity_poly.pdbx_strand_id
1 'polypeptide(L)'
;MTDTELLNLIDVIQTSKAEFQTVEVKRAEKSAPDKLYDTLSSFSNQNSGGTIVFGLYENEGFRVTGVSDVQALQKKVMEQCNQMEPPVRAVFTSIEIDGRYVVSAEIPPIDISERPCFNKAKGRIKGSYIRVGDADIPMTEYEIYSYEAYRKKYQDDIRIVERADMSSLNTPKLENYLFRLKEN
;
A
#
# COMPACT_ATOMS: atom_id res chain seq x y z
N MET A 1 12.86 5.86 -9.55
CA MET A 1 12.43 7.01 -10.40
C MET A 1 13.66 7.82 -10.80
N THR A 2 13.73 8.29 -12.04
CA THR A 2 14.77 9.22 -12.52
C THR A 2 14.37 10.67 -12.25
N ASP A 3 15.31 11.61 -12.36
CA ASP A 3 15.04 13.06 -12.20
C ASP A 3 13.98 13.55 -13.18
N THR A 4 14.05 13.08 -14.43
CA THR A 4 13.06 13.42 -15.47
C THR A 4 11.66 12.89 -15.15
N GLU A 5 11.56 11.68 -14.62
CA GLU A 5 10.28 11.10 -14.21
C GLU A 5 9.67 11.88 -13.04
N LEU A 6 10.48 12.32 -12.08
CA LEU A 6 10.02 13.13 -10.97
C LEU A 6 9.54 14.51 -11.45
N LEU A 7 10.26 15.19 -12.36
CA LEU A 7 9.82 16.43 -12.97
C LEU A 7 8.48 16.29 -13.67
N ASN A 8 8.32 15.24 -14.50
CA ASN A 8 7.07 14.97 -15.18
C ASN A 8 5.91 14.69 -14.20
N LEU A 9 6.18 13.96 -13.11
CA LEU A 9 5.17 13.70 -12.09
C LEU A 9 4.71 15.00 -11.42
N ILE A 10 5.63 15.90 -11.09
CA ILE A 10 5.30 17.21 -10.49
C ILE A 10 4.44 18.03 -11.44
N ASP A 11 4.79 18.07 -12.74
CA ASP A 11 4.02 18.80 -13.75
C ASP A 11 2.58 18.26 -13.86
N VAL A 12 2.42 16.93 -13.87
CA VAL A 12 1.11 16.25 -13.87
C VAL A 12 0.30 16.61 -12.62
N ILE A 13 0.90 16.58 -11.42
CA ILE A 13 0.25 16.94 -10.15
C ILE A 13 -0.22 18.42 -10.21
N GLN A 14 0.64 19.33 -10.64
CA GLN A 14 0.33 20.75 -10.70
C GLN A 14 -0.73 21.10 -11.76
N THR A 15 -0.74 20.37 -12.88
CA THR A 15 -1.72 20.56 -13.95
C THR A 15 -3.09 20.00 -13.56
N SER A 16 -3.13 18.82 -12.97
CA SER A 16 -4.38 18.17 -12.53
C SER A 16 -4.94 18.79 -11.25
N LYS A 17 -4.11 19.45 -10.45
CA LYS A 17 -4.43 19.97 -9.10
C LYS A 17 -5.05 18.92 -8.20
N ALA A 18 -4.56 17.70 -8.30
CA ALA A 18 -5.07 16.53 -7.55
C ALA A 18 -3.94 15.56 -7.26
N GLU A 19 -4.10 14.85 -6.16
CA GLU A 19 -3.36 13.61 -5.87
C GLU A 19 -3.98 12.43 -6.63
N PHE A 20 -3.20 11.37 -6.80
CA PHE A 20 -3.65 10.15 -7.46
C PHE A 20 -3.58 8.98 -6.48
N GLN A 21 -4.25 7.88 -6.81
CA GLN A 21 -4.23 6.69 -5.96
C GLN A 21 -2.81 6.19 -5.63
N THR A 22 -1.82 6.48 -6.48
CA THR A 22 -0.43 6.07 -6.29
C THR A 22 0.49 7.21 -5.86
N VAL A 23 -0.05 8.37 -5.57
CA VAL A 23 0.73 9.57 -5.24
C VAL A 23 0.16 10.28 -4.04
N GLU A 24 1.03 10.61 -3.10
CA GLU A 24 0.76 11.43 -1.92
C GLU A 24 1.68 12.63 -1.91
N VAL A 25 1.17 13.81 -1.57
CA VAL A 25 1.96 15.05 -1.51
C VAL A 25 2.08 15.52 -0.07
N LYS A 26 3.29 15.90 0.32
CA LYS A 26 3.57 16.46 1.65
C LYS A 26 4.39 17.74 1.54
N ARG A 27 3.97 18.79 2.21
CA ARG A 27 4.67 20.08 2.19
C ARG A 27 6.12 19.96 2.67
N ALA A 28 6.35 19.35 3.82
CA ALA A 28 7.67 19.04 4.41
C ALA A 28 8.73 20.18 4.39
N GLU A 29 8.31 21.43 4.23
CA GLU A 29 9.18 22.60 4.07
C GLU A 29 10.13 22.80 5.26
N LYS A 30 9.63 22.63 6.49
CA LYS A 30 10.40 22.85 7.73
C LYS A 30 10.91 21.56 8.35
N SER A 31 10.16 20.48 8.20
CA SER A 31 10.50 19.16 8.75
C SER A 31 9.72 18.06 8.06
N ALA A 32 10.25 16.84 8.09
CA ALA A 32 9.50 15.66 7.64
C ALA A 32 8.22 15.47 8.48
N PRO A 33 7.13 14.97 7.89
CA PRO A 33 5.91 14.66 8.59
C PRO A 33 6.16 13.66 9.74
N ASP A 34 5.48 13.86 10.87
CA ASP A 34 5.63 12.98 12.04
C ASP A 34 4.92 11.63 11.89
N LYS A 35 3.95 11.56 10.97
CA LYS A 35 3.12 10.37 10.77
C LYS A 35 2.95 10.11 9.27
N LEU A 36 3.64 9.09 8.78
CA LEU A 36 3.48 8.56 7.43
C LEU A 36 2.99 7.10 7.44
N TYR A 37 2.71 6.55 8.63
CA TYR A 37 2.43 5.11 8.80
C TYR A 37 1.23 4.64 7.99
N ASP A 38 0.20 5.46 7.88
CA ASP A 38 -1.05 5.14 7.19
C ASP A 38 -0.77 5.05 5.68
N THR A 39 -0.05 6.03 5.12
CA THR A 39 0.39 6.04 3.71
C THR A 39 1.42 4.96 3.41
N LEU A 40 2.40 4.73 4.30
CA LEU A 40 3.37 3.64 4.13
C LEU A 40 2.69 2.28 4.10
N SER A 41 1.70 2.06 4.97
CA SER A 41 0.91 0.84 5.00
C SER A 41 0.07 0.69 3.73
N SER A 42 -0.70 1.71 3.36
CA SER A 42 -1.60 1.65 2.21
C SER A 42 -0.86 1.43 0.89
N PHE A 43 0.25 2.15 0.66
CA PHE A 43 1.06 1.96 -0.54
C PHE A 43 1.74 0.59 -0.60
N SER A 44 2.25 0.09 0.53
CA SER A 44 2.84 -1.25 0.57
C SER A 44 1.81 -2.36 0.32
N ASN A 45 0.55 -2.14 0.69
CA ASN A 45 -0.52 -3.12 0.58
C ASN A 45 -1.24 -3.13 -0.78
N GLN A 46 -1.04 -2.10 -1.63
CA GLN A 46 -1.56 -2.14 -3.01
C GLN A 46 -0.55 -2.75 -3.99
N ASN A 47 -1.02 -3.15 -5.18
CA ASN A 47 -0.17 -3.87 -6.13
C ASN A 47 0.85 -2.97 -6.85
N SER A 48 0.56 -1.69 -6.99
CA SER A 48 1.41 -0.72 -7.67
C SER A 48 2.46 -0.07 -6.78
N GLY A 49 2.38 -0.25 -5.45
CA GLY A 49 3.12 0.61 -4.55
C GLY A 49 2.63 2.06 -4.63
N GLY A 50 3.47 3.03 -4.29
CA GLY A 50 3.12 4.44 -4.41
C GLY A 50 4.33 5.35 -4.24
N THR A 51 4.14 6.64 -4.50
CA THR A 51 5.18 7.66 -4.36
C THR A 51 4.71 8.79 -3.45
N ILE A 52 5.51 9.11 -2.44
CA ILE A 52 5.30 10.29 -1.61
C ILE A 52 6.21 11.40 -2.13
N VAL A 53 5.64 12.53 -2.51
CA VAL A 53 6.38 13.72 -2.99
C VAL A 53 6.42 14.77 -1.89
N PHE A 54 7.61 15.15 -1.47
CA PHE A 54 7.85 16.16 -0.44
C PHE A 54 8.34 17.47 -1.04
N GLY A 55 7.83 18.58 -0.52
CA GLY A 55 8.21 19.94 -0.95
C GLY A 55 7.21 20.60 -1.89
N LEU A 56 5.99 20.08 -1.97
CA LEU A 56 4.87 20.73 -2.67
C LEU A 56 3.78 21.10 -1.66
N TYR A 57 3.08 22.21 -1.91
CA TYR A 57 1.98 22.67 -1.05
C TYR A 57 0.64 22.59 -1.77
N GLU A 58 -0.16 21.63 -1.40
CA GLU A 58 -1.45 21.30 -2.00
C GLU A 58 -2.42 22.50 -2.00
N ASN A 59 -2.60 23.18 -0.85
CA ASN A 59 -3.54 24.29 -0.70
C ASN A 59 -3.21 25.51 -1.60
N GLU A 60 -2.05 25.55 -2.20
CA GLU A 60 -1.63 26.58 -3.17
C GLU A 60 -1.38 25.97 -4.56
N GLY A 61 -2.21 25.01 -4.96
CA GLY A 61 -2.13 24.38 -6.28
C GLY A 61 -0.85 23.58 -6.49
N PHE A 62 -0.38 22.91 -5.43
CA PHE A 62 0.86 22.12 -5.43
C PHE A 62 2.12 22.92 -5.77
N ARG A 63 2.14 24.19 -5.35
CA ARG A 63 3.31 25.06 -5.52
C ARG A 63 4.55 24.46 -4.85
N VAL A 64 5.71 24.56 -5.52
CA VAL A 64 6.99 24.12 -4.95
C VAL A 64 7.35 25.00 -3.75
N THR A 65 7.38 24.42 -2.56
CA THR A 65 7.87 25.05 -1.33
C THR A 65 9.28 24.60 -0.98
N GLY A 66 9.64 23.41 -1.46
CA GLY A 66 10.91 22.78 -1.20
C GLY A 66 11.02 22.12 0.17
N VAL A 67 12.11 21.40 0.37
CA VAL A 67 12.52 20.74 1.60
C VAL A 67 13.80 21.43 2.09
N SER A 68 13.85 21.86 3.34
CA SER A 68 15.00 22.58 3.90
C SER A 68 16.23 21.71 4.12
N ASP A 69 16.02 20.43 4.48
CA ASP A 69 17.09 19.46 4.72
C ASP A 69 16.69 18.09 4.18
N VAL A 70 17.24 17.74 3.02
CA VAL A 70 16.98 16.49 2.31
C VAL A 70 17.45 15.28 3.11
N GLN A 71 18.61 15.36 3.77
CA GLN A 71 19.18 14.25 4.52
C GLN A 71 18.36 13.97 5.78
N ALA A 72 17.98 15.00 6.53
CA ALA A 72 17.13 14.88 7.69
C ALA A 72 15.75 14.32 7.33
N LEU A 73 15.15 14.75 6.20
CA LEU A 73 13.91 14.20 5.68
C LEU A 73 14.04 12.70 5.41
N GLN A 74 15.02 12.29 4.62
CA GLN A 74 15.24 10.90 4.25
C GLN A 74 15.45 10.03 5.49
N LYS A 75 16.27 10.48 6.44
CA LYS A 75 16.50 9.77 7.70
C LYS A 75 15.20 9.55 8.48
N LYS A 76 14.38 10.58 8.63
CA LYS A 76 13.12 10.49 9.37
C LYS A 76 12.09 9.60 8.67
N VAL A 77 12.02 9.64 7.35
CA VAL A 77 11.17 8.72 6.56
C VAL A 77 11.64 7.28 6.72
N MET A 78 12.94 7.02 6.62
CA MET A 78 13.51 5.69 6.83
C MET A 78 13.25 5.14 8.25
N GLU A 79 13.33 5.99 9.28
CA GLU A 79 12.99 5.61 10.66
C GLU A 79 11.54 5.15 10.76
N GLN A 80 10.60 5.85 10.11
CA GLN A 80 9.21 5.43 10.05
C GLN A 80 9.01 4.15 9.24
N CYS A 81 9.70 3.99 8.11
CA CYS A 81 9.69 2.76 7.31
C CYS A 81 10.15 1.54 8.13
N ASN A 82 11.16 1.69 8.99
CA ASN A 82 11.64 0.62 9.87
C ASN A 82 10.67 0.26 11.02
N GLN A 83 9.70 1.14 11.32
CA GLN A 83 8.63 0.86 12.28
C GLN A 83 7.45 0.11 11.67
N MET A 84 7.49 -0.14 10.37
CA MET A 84 6.50 -0.99 9.68
C MET A 84 6.86 -2.47 9.80
N GLU A 85 5.86 -3.34 9.70
CA GLU A 85 6.01 -4.79 9.66
C GLU A 85 5.24 -5.37 8.46
N PRO A 86 5.92 -5.97 7.46
CA PRO A 86 7.37 -5.98 7.29
C PRO A 86 7.93 -4.56 7.06
N PRO A 87 9.24 -4.34 7.31
CA PRO A 87 9.85 -3.02 7.11
C PRO A 87 9.77 -2.57 5.66
N VAL A 88 9.35 -1.33 5.43
CA VAL A 88 9.28 -0.73 4.09
C VAL A 88 10.68 -0.35 3.62
N ARG A 89 10.95 -0.51 2.32
CA ARG A 89 12.22 -0.16 1.68
C ARG A 89 11.99 0.95 0.66
N ALA A 90 11.86 2.19 1.14
CA ALA A 90 11.66 3.34 0.29
C ALA A 90 12.91 3.66 -0.55
N VAL A 91 12.72 4.05 -1.81
CA VAL A 91 13.76 4.54 -2.71
C VAL A 91 13.56 6.03 -2.91
N PHE A 92 14.62 6.81 -2.73
CA PHE A 92 14.55 8.27 -2.80
C PHE A 92 15.15 8.82 -4.08
N THR A 93 14.49 9.85 -4.63
CA THR A 93 15.04 10.71 -5.68
C THR A 93 14.87 12.14 -5.22
N SER A 94 15.86 13.01 -5.47
CA SER A 94 15.81 14.42 -5.12
C SER A 94 16.26 15.27 -6.30
N ILE A 95 15.48 16.30 -6.61
CA ILE A 95 15.77 17.26 -7.67
C ILE A 95 15.70 18.67 -7.13
N GLU A 96 16.40 19.61 -7.81
CA GLU A 96 16.34 21.03 -7.52
C GLU A 96 15.47 21.75 -8.56
N ILE A 97 14.49 22.51 -8.10
CA ILE A 97 13.60 23.34 -8.93
C ILE A 97 13.65 24.77 -8.36
N ASP A 98 14.14 25.73 -9.14
CA ASP A 98 14.24 27.13 -8.76
C ASP A 98 14.92 27.36 -7.38
N GLY A 99 16.02 26.64 -7.13
CA GLY A 99 16.78 26.73 -5.89
C GLY A 99 16.12 26.01 -4.69
N ARG A 100 15.14 25.17 -4.91
CA ARG A 100 14.41 24.40 -3.88
C ARG A 100 14.46 22.92 -4.16
N TYR A 101 14.76 22.12 -3.16
CA TYR A 101 14.77 20.66 -3.30
C TYR A 101 13.37 20.09 -3.17
N VAL A 102 12.97 19.25 -4.14
CA VAL A 102 11.80 18.37 -4.06
C VAL A 102 12.31 16.94 -3.96
N VAL A 103 11.74 16.17 -3.07
CA VAL A 103 12.16 14.80 -2.80
C VAL A 103 10.99 13.85 -3.01
N SER A 104 11.21 12.76 -3.73
CA SER A 104 10.26 11.64 -3.78
C SER A 104 10.75 10.48 -2.93
N ALA A 105 9.81 9.75 -2.33
CA ALA A 105 10.03 8.45 -1.73
C ALA A 105 9.10 7.44 -2.41
N GLU A 106 9.67 6.56 -3.22
CA GLU A 106 8.95 5.45 -3.82
C GLU A 106 8.79 4.33 -2.80
N ILE A 107 7.55 3.94 -2.54
CA ILE A 107 7.17 2.89 -1.62
C ILE A 107 6.81 1.66 -2.43
N PRO A 108 7.66 0.61 -2.45
CA PRO A 108 7.38 -0.59 -3.22
C PRO A 108 6.20 -1.36 -2.62
N PRO A 109 5.42 -2.07 -3.45
CA PRO A 109 4.47 -3.04 -2.96
C PRO A 109 5.21 -4.18 -2.25
N ILE A 110 4.62 -4.75 -1.22
CA ILE A 110 5.09 -6.01 -0.65
C ILE A 110 4.39 -7.19 -1.33
N ASP A 111 5.02 -8.35 -1.29
CA ASP A 111 4.41 -9.58 -1.79
C ASP A 111 3.09 -9.87 -1.09
N ILE A 112 2.13 -10.41 -1.83
CA ILE A 112 0.80 -10.71 -1.29
C ILE A 112 0.86 -11.69 -0.09
N SER A 113 1.86 -12.58 -0.07
CA SER A 113 2.08 -13.52 1.02
C SER A 113 2.58 -12.86 2.31
N GLU A 114 3.09 -11.61 2.22
CA GLU A 114 3.58 -10.85 3.37
C GLU A 114 2.57 -9.80 3.85
N ARG A 115 1.50 -9.55 3.07
CA ARG A 115 0.45 -8.59 3.45
C ARG A 115 -0.35 -9.06 4.67
N PRO A 116 -0.86 -8.14 5.49
CA PRO A 116 -0.73 -6.71 5.35
C PRO A 116 0.57 -6.16 5.96
N CYS A 117 1.12 -5.10 5.35
CA CYS A 117 2.10 -4.22 5.98
C CYS A 117 1.37 -3.32 6.99
N PHE A 118 1.90 -3.21 8.20
CA PHE A 118 1.24 -2.45 9.27
C PHE A 118 2.25 -1.74 10.18
N ASN A 119 1.80 -0.73 10.91
CA ASN A 119 2.61 -0.07 11.93
C ASN A 119 2.75 -0.97 13.18
N LYS A 120 3.98 -1.31 13.58
CA LYS A 120 4.27 -2.20 14.73
C LYS A 120 3.64 -1.72 16.03
N ALA A 121 3.68 -0.43 16.31
CA ALA A 121 3.15 0.13 17.55
C ALA A 121 1.62 0.06 17.64
N LYS A 122 0.92 0.17 16.50
CA LYS A 122 -0.55 0.04 16.44
C LYS A 122 -1.01 -1.42 16.36
N GLY A 123 -0.10 -2.33 15.96
CA GLY A 123 -0.43 -3.73 15.69
C GLY A 123 -1.21 -3.92 14.39
N ARG A 124 -1.35 -5.17 13.96
CA ARG A 124 -1.90 -5.53 12.65
C ARG A 124 -3.32 -5.01 12.41
N ILE A 125 -4.23 -5.15 13.37
CA ILE A 125 -5.65 -4.78 13.20
C ILE A 125 -5.81 -3.25 13.07
N LYS A 126 -5.10 -2.47 13.88
CA LYS A 126 -5.24 -1.01 13.91
C LYS A 126 -4.21 -0.26 13.08
N GLY A 127 -3.19 -0.96 12.61
CA GLY A 127 -2.06 -0.38 11.87
C GLY A 127 -2.02 -0.73 10.39
N SER A 128 -3.01 -1.47 9.88
CA SER A 128 -3.11 -1.85 8.47
C SER A 128 -4.06 -0.92 7.72
N TYR A 129 -3.61 -0.41 6.58
CA TYR A 129 -4.37 0.52 5.73
C TYR A 129 -4.34 0.07 4.27
N ILE A 130 -5.38 0.46 3.53
CA ILE A 130 -5.47 0.34 2.06
C ILE A 130 -5.70 1.73 1.46
N ARG A 131 -5.27 1.92 0.23
CA ARG A 131 -5.51 3.16 -0.52
C ARG A 131 -6.78 3.05 -1.34
N VAL A 132 -7.69 4.00 -1.18
CA VAL A 132 -8.93 4.12 -1.96
C VAL A 132 -9.03 5.55 -2.47
N GLY A 133 -8.79 5.73 -3.77
CA GLY A 133 -8.60 7.08 -4.32
C GLY A 133 -7.36 7.74 -3.74
N ASP A 134 -7.53 8.88 -3.08
CA ASP A 134 -6.51 9.66 -2.37
C ASP A 134 -6.52 9.43 -0.84
N ALA A 135 -7.38 8.54 -0.33
CA ALA A 135 -7.53 8.31 1.11
C ALA A 135 -6.87 7.01 1.58
N ASP A 136 -6.20 7.08 2.74
CA ASP A 136 -5.69 5.93 3.48
C ASP A 136 -6.76 5.42 4.44
N ILE A 137 -7.40 4.29 4.11
CA ILE A 137 -8.52 3.72 4.87
C ILE A 137 -8.05 2.52 5.70
N PRO A 138 -8.39 2.45 7.00
CA PRO A 138 -8.10 1.27 7.81
C PRO A 138 -8.70 0.01 7.18
N MET A 139 -7.91 -1.05 7.11
CA MET A 139 -8.40 -2.36 6.68
C MET A 139 -9.43 -2.93 7.66
N THR A 140 -10.45 -3.58 7.12
CA THR A 140 -11.38 -4.39 7.90
C THR A 140 -10.71 -5.67 8.41
N GLU A 141 -11.23 -6.25 9.48
CA GLU A 141 -10.74 -7.54 9.97
C GLU A 141 -10.88 -8.65 8.92
N TYR A 142 -11.90 -8.59 8.06
CA TYR A 142 -12.10 -9.53 6.98
C TYR A 142 -10.98 -9.44 5.91
N GLU A 143 -10.57 -8.23 5.52
CA GLU A 143 -9.46 -8.05 4.57
C GLU A 143 -8.15 -8.56 5.15
N ILE A 144 -7.88 -8.29 6.43
CA ILE A 144 -6.70 -8.79 7.14
C ILE A 144 -6.73 -10.33 7.19
N TYR A 145 -7.87 -10.92 7.55
CA TYR A 145 -8.05 -12.36 7.58
C TYR A 145 -7.85 -13.00 6.20
N SER A 146 -8.30 -12.34 5.13
CA SER A 146 -8.14 -12.84 3.76
C SER A 146 -6.66 -12.99 3.37
N TYR A 147 -5.79 -12.05 3.75
CA TYR A 147 -4.34 -12.18 3.56
C TYR A 147 -3.73 -13.30 4.42
N GLU A 148 -4.20 -13.47 5.65
CA GLU A 148 -3.74 -14.56 6.52
C GLU A 148 -4.15 -15.94 5.98
N ALA A 149 -5.37 -16.06 5.49
CA ALA A 149 -5.86 -17.27 4.84
C ALA A 149 -5.03 -17.61 3.60
N TYR A 150 -4.73 -16.62 2.74
CA TYR A 150 -3.85 -16.78 1.59
C TYR A 150 -2.46 -17.29 2.00
N ARG A 151 -1.85 -16.68 3.01
CA ARG A 151 -0.52 -17.06 3.52
C ARG A 151 -0.49 -18.48 4.07
N LYS A 152 -1.51 -18.87 4.79
CA LYS A 152 -1.64 -20.21 5.38
C LYS A 152 -2.05 -21.27 4.36
N LYS A 153 -2.28 -20.87 3.09
CA LYS A 153 -2.81 -21.77 2.05
C LYS A 153 -4.06 -22.52 2.53
N TYR A 154 -4.96 -21.81 3.22
CA TYR A 154 -6.24 -22.39 3.59
C TYR A 154 -7.02 -22.71 2.32
N GLN A 155 -7.02 -23.96 1.95
CA GLN A 155 -7.91 -24.53 0.95
C GLN A 155 -9.14 -25.02 1.71
N ASP A 156 -10.17 -24.17 1.79
CA ASP A 156 -11.41 -24.53 2.48
C ASP A 156 -12.12 -25.72 1.82
N ASP A 157 -11.87 -25.93 0.53
CA ASP A 157 -12.39 -27.04 -0.27
C ASP A 157 -11.82 -28.42 0.11
N ILE A 158 -10.62 -28.48 0.71
CA ILE A 158 -10.03 -29.73 1.22
C ILE A 158 -10.16 -29.88 2.74
N ARG A 159 -10.82 -28.93 3.40
CA ARG A 159 -11.01 -28.96 4.85
C ARG A 159 -12.00 -30.05 5.23
N ILE A 160 -11.57 -30.95 6.07
CA ILE A 160 -12.46 -31.98 6.64
C ILE A 160 -13.52 -31.28 7.51
N VAL A 161 -14.77 -31.43 7.15
CA VAL A 161 -15.91 -30.95 7.93
C VAL A 161 -16.34 -32.12 8.85
N GLU A 162 -15.93 -32.05 10.11
CA GLU A 162 -16.15 -33.14 11.09
C GLU A 162 -17.62 -33.56 11.27
N ARG A 163 -18.55 -32.66 10.92
CA ARG A 163 -20.00 -32.93 11.01
C ARG A 163 -20.61 -33.42 9.70
N ALA A 164 -19.83 -33.48 8.61
CA ALA A 164 -20.29 -33.97 7.32
C ALA A 164 -19.98 -35.45 7.18
N ASP A 165 -20.98 -36.22 6.81
CA ASP A 165 -20.87 -37.63 6.46
C ASP A 165 -21.50 -37.84 5.07
N MET A 166 -21.52 -39.10 4.63
CA MET A 166 -22.11 -39.48 3.34
C MET A 166 -23.60 -39.13 3.23
N SER A 167 -24.33 -39.05 4.38
CA SER A 167 -25.75 -38.66 4.40
C SER A 167 -25.97 -37.17 4.06
N SER A 168 -24.92 -36.36 4.21
CA SER A 168 -24.92 -34.92 3.84
C SER A 168 -24.89 -34.72 2.33
N LEU A 169 -24.59 -35.75 1.53
CA LEU A 169 -24.51 -35.70 0.08
C LEU A 169 -25.88 -36.04 -0.54
N ASN A 170 -26.26 -35.21 -1.55
CA ASN A 170 -27.40 -35.57 -2.39
C ASN A 170 -26.94 -36.61 -3.44
N THR A 171 -27.01 -37.89 -3.07
CA THR A 171 -26.53 -39.02 -3.88
C THR A 171 -27.09 -39.00 -5.32
N PRO A 172 -28.40 -38.76 -5.57
CA PRO A 172 -28.92 -38.72 -6.92
C PRO A 172 -28.32 -37.60 -7.79
N LYS A 173 -28.03 -36.43 -7.19
CA LYS A 173 -27.37 -35.35 -7.91
C LYS A 173 -25.91 -35.67 -8.22
N LEU A 174 -25.21 -36.32 -7.29
CA LEU A 174 -23.83 -36.74 -7.46
C LEU A 174 -23.71 -37.78 -8.58
N GLU A 175 -24.58 -38.80 -8.59
CA GLU A 175 -24.65 -39.87 -9.62
C GLU A 175 -24.90 -39.25 -11.01
N ASN A 176 -25.86 -38.33 -11.12
CA ASN A 176 -26.14 -37.61 -12.37
C ASN A 176 -24.92 -36.79 -12.86
N TYR A 177 -24.24 -36.11 -11.94
CA TYR A 177 -23.02 -35.39 -12.26
C TYR A 177 -21.89 -36.31 -12.76
N LEU A 178 -21.63 -37.39 -12.07
CA LEU A 178 -20.64 -38.39 -12.47
C LEU A 178 -21.00 -39.07 -13.79
N PHE A 179 -22.28 -39.33 -14.05
CA PHE A 179 -22.74 -39.86 -15.34
C PHE A 179 -22.38 -38.89 -16.51
N ARG A 180 -22.67 -37.58 -16.35
CA ARG A 180 -22.35 -36.58 -17.35
C ARG A 180 -20.86 -36.42 -17.60
N LEU A 181 -20.01 -36.60 -16.61
CA LEU A 181 -18.56 -36.56 -16.75
C LEU A 181 -17.99 -37.76 -17.55
N LYS A 182 -18.70 -38.87 -17.61
CA LYS A 182 -18.28 -40.07 -18.37
C LYS A 182 -18.68 -40.00 -19.85
N GLU A 183 -19.63 -39.12 -20.20
CA GLU A 183 -20.13 -38.96 -21.57
C GLU A 183 -19.34 -37.87 -22.35
N ASN A 184 -18.44 -37.12 -21.71
CA ASN A 184 -17.52 -36.15 -22.32
C ASN A 184 -16.08 -36.67 -22.30
#